data_a71754824af23bf9c38c5b63cbc7b6fa
#
_entry.id   a71754824af23bf9c38c5b63cbc7b6fa
#
_cell.length_a   1.000
_cell.length_b   1.000
_cell.length_c   1.000
_cell.angle_alpha   90.00
_cell.angle_beta   90.00
_cell.angle_gamma   90.00
#
_symmetry.space_group_name_H-M   'P 1'
#
loop_
_entity.id
_entity.type
_entity.pdbx_description
1 polymer ?
#
loop_
_entity_poly.entity_id
_entity_poly.type
_entity_poly.pdbx_seq_one_letter_code
_entity_poly.pdbx_strand_id
1 'polypeptide(L)'
;MRRSLILAVGIAFFSVTTTLADNWPQWRGPFLNGISAEKNLPSKWSAEENITWKLTMPSWTGATPIIWGERIFLNVAEGDDLHLWCVDRTKGELLWKKHLSSGNTKMRKQNMSSPSPVTDGKNVWVMTGTGILKGFDFSGAEIWMRDVQKDYGRFGLNWGYASSPLLYEDALFVQVLHGMKTDDPSYVMRIDKKTGKTLWKVERKTDAIRESPDSYTTPALLKYGKNVEIVITGGDCVTGHDPATGKELWRANGLNPDNNPAYRIVASPVVFADVVYAPTRVKPLLALKAGGRGDVTESSKLWAFGNGPDVPTPVTDGKYFYVVDDRGVMWCLDAKTGEAIWGPQRIKSATYSSSPVLADDKLYVTNEEGLTTVLKAGPKFEVLAENNLNDYTLSSPAISDGQIFMRTAQYLYCIGKRVR
;
A
#
# COMPACT_ATOMS: atom_id res chain seq x y z
N MET A 1 -11.47 73.17 23.61
CA MET A 1 -11.72 71.72 23.56
C MET A 1 -11.35 71.16 22.20
N ARG A 2 -10.15 70.56 22.07
CA ARG A 2 -9.70 69.91 20.80
C ARG A 2 -9.96 68.42 20.92
N ARG A 3 -10.80 67.85 20.07
CA ARG A 3 -11.05 66.40 19.96
C ARG A 3 -10.00 65.80 19.00
N SER A 4 -9.12 64.97 19.52
CA SER A 4 -8.20 64.15 18.73
C SER A 4 -8.92 62.94 18.21
N LEU A 5 -8.95 62.77 16.91
CA LEU A 5 -9.44 61.55 16.21
C LEU A 5 -8.30 60.54 16.11
N ILE A 6 -8.42 59.42 16.78
CA ILE A 6 -7.45 58.32 16.66
C ILE A 6 -7.98 57.40 15.53
N LEU A 7 -7.21 57.35 14.44
CA LEU A 7 -7.47 56.49 13.30
C LEU A 7 -6.82 55.11 13.63
N ALA A 8 -7.63 54.10 13.91
CA ALA A 8 -7.15 52.74 14.08
C ALA A 8 -6.98 52.09 12.70
N VAL A 9 -5.73 51.87 12.27
CA VAL A 9 -5.42 51.09 11.08
C VAL A 9 -5.44 49.60 11.46
N GLY A 10 -6.48 48.92 11.06
CA GLY A 10 -6.56 47.47 11.20
C GLY A 10 -5.67 46.79 10.18
N ILE A 11 -4.56 46.16 10.62
CA ILE A 11 -3.74 45.31 9.79
C ILE A 11 -4.43 43.91 9.72
N ALA A 12 -5.05 43.62 8.59
CA ALA A 12 -5.58 42.28 8.31
C ALA A 12 -4.37 41.35 8.03
N PHE A 13 -4.07 40.48 8.97
CA PHE A 13 -3.16 39.33 8.73
C PHE A 13 -3.89 38.32 7.84
N PHE A 14 -3.54 38.30 6.56
CA PHE A 14 -3.84 37.17 5.70
C PHE A 14 -2.91 36.01 6.11
N SER A 15 -3.44 35.07 6.90
CA SER A 15 -2.77 33.77 7.09
C SER A 15 -2.82 33.03 5.76
N VAL A 16 -1.70 33.05 5.03
CA VAL A 16 -1.47 32.15 3.92
C VAL A 16 -1.31 30.76 4.55
N THR A 17 -2.38 30.00 4.62
CA THR A 17 -2.28 28.56 4.87
C THR A 17 -1.60 27.94 3.67
N THR A 18 -0.29 27.74 3.75
CA THR A 18 0.40 26.83 2.84
C THR A 18 -0.18 25.46 3.10
N THR A 19 -1.08 24.99 2.24
CA THR A 19 -1.43 23.59 2.16
C THR A 19 -0.15 22.87 1.79
N LEU A 20 0.47 22.20 2.77
CA LEU A 20 1.57 21.29 2.50
C LEU A 20 1.01 20.24 1.54
N ALA A 21 1.68 20.04 0.41
CA ALA A 21 1.36 18.97 -0.52
C ALA A 21 1.24 17.65 0.27
N ASP A 22 0.19 16.89 0.02
CA ASP A 22 0.03 15.60 0.65
C ASP A 22 1.17 14.68 0.18
N ASN A 23 1.95 14.18 1.13
CA ASN A 23 2.98 13.20 0.86
C ASN A 23 2.34 11.81 0.67
N TRP A 24 3.04 10.93 -0.05
CA TRP A 24 2.70 9.51 -0.17
C TRP A 24 3.79 8.67 0.51
N PRO A 25 3.83 8.62 1.87
CA PRO A 25 5.03 8.21 2.63
C PRO A 25 5.30 6.72 2.64
N GLN A 26 4.32 5.91 2.30
CA GLN A 26 4.41 4.45 2.30
C GLN A 26 3.31 3.84 1.42
N TRP A 27 3.38 2.53 1.20
CA TRP A 27 2.38 1.84 0.41
C TRP A 27 0.96 2.11 0.94
N ARG A 28 0.01 2.39 0.04
CA ARG A 28 -1.36 2.84 0.30
C ARG A 28 -1.48 4.26 0.86
N GLY A 29 -0.39 5.05 0.81
CA GLY A 29 -0.43 6.51 1.01
C GLY A 29 -0.53 6.98 2.45
N PRO A 30 -0.94 8.24 2.66
CA PRO A 30 -0.90 8.90 3.96
C PRO A 30 -1.82 8.25 5.00
N PHE A 31 -2.93 7.67 4.55
CA PHE A 31 -3.91 7.01 5.43
C PHE A 31 -3.78 5.48 5.44
N LEU A 32 -2.79 4.90 4.74
CA LEU A 32 -2.53 3.45 4.65
C LEU A 32 -3.67 2.62 4.04
N ASN A 33 -4.60 3.25 3.34
CA ASN A 33 -5.81 2.61 2.84
C ASN A 33 -6.14 2.95 1.37
N GLY A 34 -5.24 3.65 0.67
CA GLY A 34 -5.39 4.00 -0.74
C GLY A 34 -6.23 5.24 -1.00
N ILE A 35 -6.50 6.05 0.04
CA ILE A 35 -7.21 7.32 -0.08
C ILE A 35 -6.20 8.47 -0.15
N SER A 36 -6.52 9.49 -0.92
CA SER A 36 -5.91 10.82 -0.85
C SER A 36 -6.97 11.89 -0.63
N ALA A 37 -6.65 12.89 0.18
CA ALA A 37 -7.49 14.08 0.39
C ALA A 37 -7.34 15.11 -0.73
N GLU A 38 -6.41 14.92 -1.66
CA GLU A 38 -6.12 15.85 -2.73
C GLU A 38 -7.27 16.03 -3.72
N LYS A 39 -7.33 17.22 -4.29
CA LYS A 39 -8.37 17.65 -5.24
C LYS A 39 -7.75 18.08 -6.57
N ASN A 40 -8.59 18.31 -7.57
CA ASN A 40 -8.20 18.76 -8.91
C ASN A 40 -7.27 17.79 -9.65
N LEU A 41 -7.43 16.50 -9.38
CA LEU A 41 -6.66 15.44 -10.01
C LEU A 41 -7.09 15.22 -11.47
N PRO A 42 -6.15 14.91 -12.36
CA PRO A 42 -6.45 14.66 -13.77
C PRO A 42 -7.36 13.43 -13.93
N SER A 43 -8.35 13.56 -14.81
CA SER A 43 -9.19 12.44 -15.25
C SER A 43 -8.83 11.94 -16.64
N LYS A 44 -8.09 12.74 -17.44
CA LYS A 44 -7.70 12.38 -18.81
C LYS A 44 -6.20 12.56 -19.04
N TRP A 45 -5.58 11.56 -19.63
CA TRP A 45 -4.18 11.53 -20.07
C TRP A 45 -3.96 10.41 -21.09
N SER A 46 -2.80 10.42 -21.73
CA SER A 46 -2.26 9.31 -22.54
C SER A 46 -0.76 9.16 -22.27
N ALA A 47 -0.04 8.35 -23.02
CA ALA A 47 1.41 8.24 -22.90
C ALA A 47 2.17 9.55 -23.21
N GLU A 48 1.50 10.53 -23.86
CA GLU A 48 2.09 11.81 -24.31
C GLU A 48 1.28 13.02 -23.85
N GLU A 49 -0.03 12.88 -23.68
CA GLU A 49 -0.92 13.97 -23.28
C GLU A 49 -1.02 14.05 -21.76
N ASN A 50 -0.96 15.26 -21.22
CA ASN A 50 -1.04 15.57 -19.77
C ASN A 50 0.05 14.87 -18.93
N ILE A 51 1.22 14.65 -19.55
CA ILE A 51 2.43 14.15 -18.88
C ILE A 51 3.33 15.34 -18.60
N THR A 52 3.64 15.57 -17.33
CA THR A 52 4.59 16.62 -16.91
C THR A 52 6.02 16.21 -17.21
N TRP A 53 6.35 14.96 -16.90
CA TRP A 53 7.63 14.33 -17.23
C TRP A 53 7.50 12.80 -17.18
N LYS A 54 8.47 12.12 -17.80
CA LYS A 54 8.66 10.68 -17.68
C LYS A 54 10.14 10.35 -17.53
N LEU A 55 10.46 9.42 -16.61
CA LEU A 55 11.81 8.92 -16.36
C LEU A 55 11.90 7.47 -16.83
N THR A 56 12.89 7.14 -17.62
CA THR A 56 13.13 5.75 -18.08
C THR A 56 13.47 4.83 -16.90
N MET A 57 12.82 3.69 -16.85
CA MET A 57 13.01 2.65 -15.83
C MET A 57 13.62 1.40 -16.45
N PRO A 58 14.52 0.69 -15.73
CA PRO A 58 15.21 -0.49 -16.26
C PRO A 58 14.35 -1.75 -16.22
N SER A 59 13.28 -1.79 -15.43
CA SER A 59 12.42 -2.96 -15.26
C SER A 59 11.10 -2.61 -14.57
N TRP A 60 10.14 -3.53 -14.64
CA TRP A 60 8.90 -3.47 -13.87
C TRP A 60 9.09 -3.89 -12.41
N THR A 61 8.15 -3.52 -11.55
CA THR A 61 8.02 -3.94 -10.15
C THR A 61 6.58 -3.78 -9.66
N GLY A 62 6.24 -4.44 -8.55
CA GLY A 62 5.01 -4.18 -7.80
C GLY A 62 5.09 -3.00 -6.83
N ALA A 63 6.32 -2.48 -6.58
CA ALA A 63 6.50 -1.38 -5.63
C ALA A 63 5.82 -0.09 -6.08
N THR A 64 5.09 0.55 -5.18
CA THR A 64 4.51 1.88 -5.38
C THR A 64 5.59 2.96 -5.18
N PRO A 65 5.62 4.03 -5.99
CA PRO A 65 6.46 5.21 -5.73
C PRO A 65 6.11 5.84 -4.38
N ILE A 66 7.12 6.17 -3.58
CA ILE A 66 6.95 6.83 -2.29
C ILE A 66 7.40 8.27 -2.41
N ILE A 67 6.59 9.21 -1.92
CA ILE A 67 6.79 10.64 -2.17
C ILE A 67 6.81 11.39 -0.85
N TRP A 68 7.84 12.25 -0.70
CA TRP A 68 7.90 13.20 0.39
C TRP A 68 8.56 14.52 -0.08
N GLY A 69 7.81 15.59 -0.04
CA GLY A 69 8.25 16.88 -0.55
C GLY A 69 8.69 16.79 -2.02
N GLU A 70 9.93 17.16 -2.29
CA GLU A 70 10.51 17.14 -3.66
C GLU A 70 11.25 15.83 -3.99
N ARG A 71 11.02 14.75 -3.23
CA ARG A 71 11.70 13.46 -3.42
C ARG A 71 10.72 12.34 -3.73
N ILE A 72 11.09 11.49 -4.67
CA ILE A 72 10.43 10.22 -4.95
C ILE A 72 11.43 9.09 -4.71
N PHE A 73 11.03 8.09 -3.94
CA PHE A 73 11.86 6.92 -3.65
C PHE A 73 11.27 5.67 -4.31
N LEU A 74 12.12 4.89 -4.97
CA LEU A 74 11.74 3.73 -5.75
C LEU A 74 12.64 2.54 -5.41
N ASN A 75 12.06 1.38 -5.18
CA ASN A 75 12.78 0.11 -5.16
C ASN A 75 12.88 -0.40 -6.60
N VAL A 76 14.10 -0.56 -7.12
CA VAL A 76 14.37 -0.78 -8.54
C VAL A 76 15.27 -1.98 -8.75
N ALA A 77 14.90 -2.87 -9.66
CA ALA A 77 15.77 -3.95 -10.14
C ALA A 77 16.47 -3.55 -11.44
N GLU A 78 17.79 -3.65 -11.47
CA GLU A 78 18.64 -3.46 -12.65
C GLU A 78 19.42 -4.74 -12.92
N GLY A 79 18.93 -5.59 -13.82
CA GLY A 79 19.51 -6.92 -14.02
C GLY A 79 19.41 -7.77 -12.77
N ASP A 80 20.54 -8.18 -12.20
CA ASP A 80 20.64 -8.94 -10.95
C ASP A 80 20.66 -8.06 -9.70
N ASP A 81 20.95 -6.78 -9.85
CA ASP A 81 21.09 -5.85 -8.73
C ASP A 81 19.79 -5.16 -8.36
N LEU A 82 19.62 -4.89 -7.07
CA LEU A 82 18.52 -4.12 -6.50
C LEU A 82 19.05 -2.80 -5.97
N HIS A 83 18.33 -1.71 -6.26
CA HIS A 83 18.72 -0.36 -5.89
C HIS A 83 17.56 0.41 -5.27
N LEU A 84 17.88 1.31 -4.36
CA LEU A 84 17.00 2.41 -3.99
C LEU A 84 17.36 3.63 -4.86
N TRP A 85 16.38 4.10 -5.64
CA TRP A 85 16.49 5.34 -6.39
C TRP A 85 15.82 6.48 -5.64
N CYS A 86 16.45 7.66 -5.67
CA CYS A 86 15.83 8.93 -5.29
C CYS A 86 15.74 9.81 -6.54
N VAL A 87 14.55 10.27 -6.84
CA VAL A 87 14.23 11.06 -8.02
C VAL A 87 13.74 12.43 -7.61
N ASP A 88 14.15 13.48 -8.33
CA ASP A 88 13.59 14.82 -8.21
C ASP A 88 12.13 14.81 -8.69
N ARG A 89 11.21 15.13 -7.81
CA ARG A 89 9.78 15.09 -8.10
C ARG A 89 9.35 16.09 -9.17
N THR A 90 9.99 17.27 -9.20
CA THR A 90 9.62 18.35 -10.11
C THR A 90 10.12 18.09 -11.54
N LYS A 91 11.33 17.54 -11.66
CA LYS A 91 12.02 17.36 -12.94
C LYS A 91 11.96 15.94 -13.48
N GLY A 92 11.73 14.93 -12.63
CA GLY A 92 11.85 13.54 -13.02
C GLY A 92 13.29 13.08 -13.23
N GLU A 93 14.28 13.75 -12.63
CA GLU A 93 15.70 13.46 -12.75
C GLU A 93 16.16 12.53 -11.62
N LEU A 94 16.99 11.55 -11.93
CA LEU A 94 17.63 10.72 -10.92
C LEU A 94 18.65 11.53 -10.13
N LEU A 95 18.42 11.71 -8.84
CA LEU A 95 19.32 12.44 -7.94
C LEU A 95 20.45 11.55 -7.43
N TRP A 96 20.10 10.33 -7.00
CA TRP A 96 21.04 9.33 -6.58
C TRP A 96 20.42 7.93 -6.64
N LYS A 97 21.27 6.91 -6.74
CA LYS A 97 20.90 5.51 -6.55
C LYS A 97 21.86 4.83 -5.58
N LYS A 98 21.33 3.93 -4.75
CA LYS A 98 22.11 3.17 -3.76
C LYS A 98 21.86 1.69 -3.94
N HIS A 99 22.93 0.92 -3.98
CA HIS A 99 22.85 -0.53 -4.06
C HIS A 99 22.26 -1.11 -2.77
N LEU A 100 21.28 -1.99 -2.91
CA LEU A 100 20.65 -2.70 -1.80
C LEU A 100 21.22 -4.11 -1.65
N SER A 101 21.12 -4.89 -2.70
CA SER A 101 21.60 -6.27 -2.78
C SER A 101 21.65 -6.75 -4.22
N SER A 102 22.26 -7.91 -4.46
CA SER A 102 22.16 -8.69 -5.70
C SER A 102 21.26 -9.91 -5.48
N GLY A 103 20.97 -10.67 -6.53
CA GLY A 103 20.14 -11.86 -6.49
C GLY A 103 18.68 -11.58 -6.86
N ASN A 104 18.44 -10.68 -7.82
CA ASN A 104 17.11 -10.43 -8.34
C ASN A 104 16.56 -11.65 -9.09
N THR A 105 15.54 -12.26 -8.54
CA THR A 105 14.79 -13.35 -9.18
C THR A 105 13.48 -12.83 -9.70
N LYS A 106 13.26 -12.96 -11.01
CA LYS A 106 11.97 -12.63 -11.64
C LYS A 106 11.00 -13.79 -11.48
N MET A 107 9.85 -13.52 -10.94
CA MET A 107 8.69 -14.40 -10.88
C MET A 107 7.67 -13.96 -11.95
N ARG A 108 6.55 -14.68 -12.06
CA ARG A 108 5.52 -14.33 -13.06
C ARG A 108 4.98 -12.89 -12.90
N LYS A 109 4.76 -12.45 -11.66
CA LYS A 109 4.13 -11.16 -11.34
C LYS A 109 4.88 -10.37 -10.26
N GLN A 110 6.12 -10.73 -9.98
CA GLN A 110 6.96 -9.98 -9.06
C GLN A 110 8.45 -10.26 -9.28
N ASN A 111 9.27 -9.41 -8.71
CA ASN A 111 10.71 -9.57 -8.60
C ASN A 111 11.16 -9.12 -7.20
N MET A 112 12.43 -9.19 -6.91
CA MET A 112 12.95 -8.89 -5.57
C MET A 112 12.90 -7.39 -5.21
N SER A 113 12.48 -6.50 -6.11
CA SER A 113 12.21 -5.08 -5.83
C SER A 113 10.74 -4.77 -5.53
N SER A 114 9.89 -5.78 -5.36
CA SER A 114 8.43 -5.60 -5.18
C SER A 114 8.00 -4.90 -3.88
N PRO A 115 8.72 -5.01 -2.73
CA PRO A 115 8.36 -4.22 -1.56
C PRO A 115 8.54 -2.72 -1.79
N SER A 116 7.53 -1.91 -1.42
CA SER A 116 7.61 -0.45 -1.49
C SER A 116 8.48 0.10 -0.35
N PRO A 117 9.27 1.16 -0.59
CA PRO A 117 9.94 1.88 0.48
C PRO A 117 8.95 2.55 1.44
N VAL A 118 9.45 3.04 2.58
CA VAL A 118 8.70 3.90 3.52
C VAL A 118 9.57 5.05 3.99
N THR A 119 8.97 6.20 4.31
CA THR A 119 9.71 7.40 4.76
C THR A 119 8.99 8.14 5.88
N ASP A 120 9.76 8.78 6.77
CA ASP A 120 9.27 9.71 7.80
C ASP A 120 9.54 11.19 7.46
N GLY A 121 10.00 11.47 6.24
CA GLY A 121 10.34 12.81 5.78
C GLY A 121 11.77 13.25 6.08
N LYS A 122 12.55 12.41 6.74
CA LYS A 122 13.98 12.61 7.01
C LYS A 122 14.82 11.43 6.51
N ASN A 123 14.30 10.23 6.70
CA ASN A 123 14.93 8.98 6.33
C ASN A 123 13.98 8.14 5.47
N VAL A 124 14.55 7.21 4.73
CA VAL A 124 13.82 6.24 3.92
C VAL A 124 14.34 4.83 4.24
N TRP A 125 13.40 3.89 4.37
CA TRP A 125 13.72 2.48 4.59
C TRP A 125 13.13 1.65 3.48
N VAL A 126 13.86 0.61 3.08
CA VAL A 126 13.45 -0.29 2.00
C VAL A 126 13.81 -1.73 2.33
N MET A 127 12.85 -2.61 2.15
CA MET A 127 13.00 -4.06 2.20
C MET A 127 13.11 -4.59 0.78
N THR A 128 13.94 -5.60 0.56
CA THR A 128 14.03 -6.32 -0.72
C THR A 128 13.47 -7.74 -0.58
N GLY A 129 13.08 -8.34 -1.69
CA GLY A 129 12.69 -9.75 -1.71
C GLY A 129 13.83 -10.72 -1.36
N THR A 130 15.08 -10.26 -1.43
CA THR A 130 16.27 -11.00 -0.97
C THR A 130 16.48 -10.97 0.54
N GLY A 131 15.62 -10.25 1.29
CA GLY A 131 15.69 -10.16 2.75
C GLY A 131 16.58 -9.03 3.29
N ILE A 132 17.15 -8.20 2.43
CA ILE A 132 17.93 -7.04 2.85
C ILE A 132 16.97 -5.87 3.18
N LEU A 133 17.11 -5.35 4.39
CA LEU A 133 16.43 -4.16 4.88
C LEU A 133 17.46 -3.08 5.19
N LYS A 134 17.36 -1.92 4.54
CA LYS A 134 18.28 -0.80 4.71
C LYS A 134 17.55 0.48 5.04
N GLY A 135 18.20 1.34 5.82
CA GLY A 135 17.82 2.72 6.09
C GLY A 135 18.82 3.71 5.51
N PHE A 136 18.33 4.78 4.91
CA PHE A 136 19.14 5.88 4.36
C PHE A 136 18.56 7.21 4.80
N ASP A 137 19.41 8.24 4.91
CA ASP A 137 18.93 9.61 4.96
C ASP A 137 18.57 10.13 3.54
N PHE A 138 18.02 11.31 3.44
CA PHE A 138 17.61 11.88 2.15
C PHE A 138 18.78 12.29 1.24
N SER A 139 20.02 12.32 1.76
CA SER A 139 21.24 12.47 0.94
C SER A 139 21.70 11.15 0.33
N GLY A 140 21.12 10.04 0.79
CA GLY A 140 21.48 8.69 0.39
C GLY A 140 22.65 8.11 1.22
N ALA A 141 22.99 8.70 2.37
CA ALA A 141 23.91 8.07 3.31
C ALA A 141 23.21 6.92 4.03
N GLU A 142 23.84 5.73 4.01
CA GLU A 142 23.30 4.54 4.69
C GLU A 142 23.40 4.73 6.21
N ILE A 143 22.27 4.52 6.92
CA ILE A 143 22.19 4.62 8.36
C ILE A 143 22.50 3.26 9.00
N TRP A 144 21.86 2.21 8.48
CA TRP A 144 22.05 0.83 8.91
C TRP A 144 21.55 -0.16 7.85
N MET A 145 22.00 -1.40 7.98
CA MET A 145 21.61 -2.53 7.14
C MET A 145 21.34 -3.78 7.97
N ARG A 146 20.37 -4.57 7.57
CA ARG A 146 20.06 -5.91 8.11
C ARG A 146 19.88 -6.89 6.97
N ASP A 147 20.33 -8.09 7.19
CA ASP A 147 19.98 -9.28 6.40
C ASP A 147 19.05 -10.14 7.25
N VAL A 148 17.74 -9.99 6.99
CA VAL A 148 16.66 -10.63 7.76
C VAL A 148 16.69 -12.14 7.58
N GLN A 149 17.10 -12.65 6.41
CA GLN A 149 17.22 -14.09 6.19
C GLN A 149 18.40 -14.70 6.95
N LYS A 150 19.52 -13.97 7.05
CA LYS A 150 20.67 -14.39 7.87
C LYS A 150 20.31 -14.40 9.36
N ASP A 151 19.49 -13.43 9.79
CA ASP A 151 19.13 -13.29 11.20
C ASP A 151 18.09 -14.32 11.66
N TYR A 152 17.11 -14.67 10.79
CA TYR A 152 15.89 -15.38 11.20
C TYR A 152 15.47 -16.53 10.30
N GLY A 153 16.31 -16.96 9.39
CA GLY A 153 16.03 -18.06 8.48
C GLY A 153 15.51 -17.61 7.10
N ARG A 154 15.57 -18.56 6.19
CA ARG A 154 15.27 -18.33 4.77
C ARG A 154 13.77 -18.03 4.57
N PHE A 155 13.46 -17.11 3.67
CA PHE A 155 12.08 -16.88 3.22
C PHE A 155 11.56 -18.03 2.37
N GLY A 156 10.54 -18.71 2.85
CA GLY A 156 9.98 -19.90 2.22
C GLY A 156 8.69 -19.66 1.44
N LEU A 157 8.46 -18.45 0.91
CA LEU A 157 7.30 -18.16 0.08
C LEU A 157 7.47 -18.72 -1.33
N ASN A 158 6.38 -19.21 -1.91
CA ASN A 158 6.39 -19.82 -3.24
C ASN A 158 6.79 -18.83 -4.34
N TRP A 159 6.27 -17.59 -4.27
CA TRP A 159 6.48 -16.55 -5.28
C TRP A 159 7.49 -15.47 -4.88
N GLY A 160 8.31 -15.71 -3.84
CA GLY A 160 9.25 -14.76 -3.29
C GLY A 160 8.61 -13.75 -2.34
N TYR A 161 9.41 -12.95 -1.65
CA TYR A 161 8.93 -11.99 -0.65
C TYR A 161 8.56 -10.65 -1.30
N ALA A 162 7.37 -10.11 -1.00
CA ALA A 162 6.84 -8.86 -1.56
C ALA A 162 6.20 -7.91 -0.54
N SER A 163 6.08 -8.30 0.72
CA SER A 163 5.48 -7.46 1.76
C SER A 163 6.30 -6.20 2.01
N SER A 164 5.65 -5.04 1.99
CA SER A 164 6.29 -3.77 2.33
C SER A 164 6.39 -3.63 3.86
N PRO A 165 7.41 -2.97 4.40
CA PRO A 165 7.40 -2.59 5.80
C PRO A 165 6.28 -1.58 6.08
N LEU A 166 5.72 -1.60 7.28
CA LEU A 166 4.84 -0.57 7.81
C LEU A 166 5.65 0.33 8.75
N LEU A 167 5.65 1.63 8.50
CA LEU A 167 6.26 2.62 9.38
C LEU A 167 5.19 3.20 10.31
N TYR A 168 5.41 3.07 11.61
CA TYR A 168 4.58 3.72 12.62
C TYR A 168 5.46 4.23 13.78
N GLU A 169 5.36 5.52 14.08
CA GLU A 169 6.14 6.22 15.11
C GLU A 169 7.67 6.02 14.96
N ASP A 170 8.29 5.32 15.89
CA ASP A 170 9.74 5.10 15.97
C ASP A 170 10.19 3.76 15.37
N ALA A 171 9.27 2.99 14.78
CA ALA A 171 9.56 1.62 14.36
C ALA A 171 9.03 1.25 12.98
N LEU A 172 9.68 0.25 12.41
CA LEU A 172 9.22 -0.50 11.25
C LEU A 172 8.61 -1.82 11.73
N PHE A 173 7.45 -2.17 11.18
CA PHE A 173 6.83 -3.47 11.38
C PHE A 173 6.96 -4.28 10.09
N VAL A 174 7.53 -5.46 10.22
CA VAL A 174 7.80 -6.38 9.11
C VAL A 174 7.17 -7.72 9.43
N GLN A 175 6.46 -8.29 8.47
CA GLN A 175 5.94 -9.64 8.55
C GLN A 175 6.65 -10.56 7.56
N VAL A 176 6.87 -11.81 7.95
CA VAL A 176 7.31 -12.88 7.07
C VAL A 176 6.35 -14.04 7.29
N LEU A 177 5.41 -14.19 6.36
CA LEU A 177 4.39 -15.22 6.41
C LEU A 177 4.66 -16.19 5.27
N HIS A 178 5.06 -17.41 5.62
CA HIS A 178 5.57 -18.40 4.69
C HIS A 178 5.27 -19.83 5.16
N GLY A 179 5.42 -20.80 4.29
CA GLY A 179 5.19 -22.21 4.62
C GLY A 179 5.35 -23.13 3.43
N MET A 180 5.25 -22.62 2.19
CA MET A 180 5.32 -23.49 1.00
C MET A 180 6.70 -24.14 0.81
N LYS A 181 7.79 -23.42 1.15
CA LYS A 181 9.17 -23.85 0.91
C LYS A 181 10.02 -23.90 2.18
N THR A 182 9.40 -23.84 3.35
CA THR A 182 10.07 -23.95 4.66
C THR A 182 9.10 -24.41 5.72
N ASP A 183 9.63 -25.12 6.70
CA ASP A 183 8.91 -25.48 7.95
C ASP A 183 9.21 -24.45 9.07
N ASP A 184 10.04 -23.44 8.81
CA ASP A 184 10.28 -22.36 9.76
C ASP A 184 8.99 -21.58 10.04
N PRO A 185 8.76 -21.17 11.30
CA PRO A 185 7.51 -20.50 11.65
C PRO A 185 7.40 -19.10 11.02
N SER A 186 6.21 -18.75 10.56
CA SER A 186 5.86 -17.38 10.19
C SER A 186 6.00 -16.44 11.39
N TYR A 187 6.41 -15.20 11.17
CA TYR A 187 6.63 -14.24 12.23
C TYR A 187 6.31 -12.80 11.86
N VAL A 188 6.13 -11.99 12.88
CA VAL A 188 6.03 -10.53 12.80
C VAL A 188 7.11 -9.94 13.70
N MET A 189 7.72 -8.83 13.31
CA MET A 189 8.74 -8.17 14.08
C MET A 189 8.62 -6.65 14.06
N ARG A 190 9.04 -6.02 15.16
CA ARG A 190 9.25 -4.59 15.29
C ARG A 190 10.73 -4.27 15.29
N ILE A 191 11.12 -3.31 14.47
CA ILE A 191 12.51 -2.89 14.29
C ILE A 191 12.60 -1.41 14.62
N ASP A 192 13.55 -1.03 15.47
CA ASP A 192 13.87 0.38 15.73
C ASP A 192 14.35 1.05 14.44
N LYS A 193 13.65 2.07 13.99
CA LYS A 193 13.92 2.72 12.70
C LYS A 193 15.26 3.47 12.65
N LYS A 194 15.84 3.85 13.81
CA LYS A 194 17.10 4.59 13.87
C LYS A 194 18.31 3.67 13.87
N THR A 195 18.20 2.49 14.48
CA THR A 195 19.33 1.59 14.71
C THR A 195 19.26 0.28 13.94
N GLY A 196 18.10 -0.07 13.38
CA GLY A 196 17.86 -1.36 12.76
C GLY A 196 17.75 -2.54 13.74
N LYS A 197 17.80 -2.31 15.05
CA LYS A 197 17.72 -3.37 16.07
C LYS A 197 16.30 -3.91 16.19
N THR A 198 16.16 -5.23 16.29
CA THR A 198 14.88 -5.86 16.58
C THR A 198 14.48 -5.54 18.02
N LEU A 199 13.33 -4.91 18.20
CA LEU A 199 12.74 -4.59 19.50
C LEU A 199 11.94 -5.79 20.04
N TRP A 200 11.23 -6.48 19.16
CA TRP A 200 10.59 -7.77 19.41
C TRP A 200 10.38 -8.54 18.10
N LYS A 201 10.31 -9.85 18.19
CA LYS A 201 9.91 -10.79 17.14
C LYS A 201 9.00 -11.84 17.77
N VAL A 202 7.83 -12.04 17.19
CA VAL A 202 6.85 -13.04 17.65
C VAL A 202 6.48 -13.99 16.53
N GLU A 203 6.33 -15.27 16.84
CA GLU A 203 5.79 -16.24 15.92
C GLU A 203 4.30 -15.96 15.69
N ARG A 204 3.88 -16.12 14.44
CA ARG A 204 2.48 -16.04 14.04
C ARG A 204 2.00 -17.43 13.60
N LYS A 205 1.50 -18.19 14.54
CA LYS A 205 1.01 -19.54 14.33
C LYS A 205 -0.24 -19.55 13.45
N THR A 206 -0.35 -20.57 12.61
CA THR A 206 -1.51 -20.84 11.75
C THR A 206 -1.62 -22.34 11.54
N ASP A 207 -2.86 -22.82 11.28
CA ASP A 207 -3.13 -24.20 10.90
C ASP A 207 -3.19 -24.36 9.37
N ALA A 208 -2.92 -23.29 8.63
CA ALA A 208 -2.86 -23.30 7.17
C ALA A 208 -1.76 -24.23 6.66
N ILE A 209 -1.99 -24.87 5.51
CA ILE A 209 -1.11 -25.90 4.95
C ILE A 209 -0.62 -25.55 3.54
N ARG A 210 0.54 -26.07 3.17
CA ARG A 210 1.18 -25.90 1.86
C ARG A 210 1.38 -24.42 1.47
N GLU A 211 0.72 -23.90 0.40
CA GLU A 211 0.83 -22.52 -0.01
C GLU A 211 -0.08 -21.55 0.79
N SER A 212 -1.07 -22.07 1.53
CA SER A 212 -1.99 -21.24 2.27
C SER A 212 -1.34 -20.40 3.40
N PRO A 213 -0.26 -20.83 4.07
CA PRO A 213 0.51 -19.98 4.99
C PRO A 213 1.15 -18.77 4.32
N ASP A 214 1.51 -18.85 3.01
CA ASP A 214 2.19 -17.79 2.30
C ASP A 214 1.28 -16.56 2.20
N SER A 215 1.83 -15.39 2.56
CA SER A 215 1.12 -14.13 2.39
C SER A 215 2.05 -13.03 1.90
N TYR A 216 1.56 -12.27 0.94
CA TYR A 216 2.26 -11.18 0.26
C TYR A 216 1.70 -9.82 0.68
N THR A 217 0.84 -9.82 1.70
CA THR A 217 0.16 -8.64 2.24
C THR A 217 1.15 -7.72 2.97
N THR A 218 0.82 -6.46 3.06
CA THR A 218 1.50 -5.48 3.93
C THR A 218 0.70 -5.32 5.22
N PRO A 219 1.35 -5.22 6.40
CA PRO A 219 0.67 -4.93 7.65
C PRO A 219 -0.15 -3.64 7.58
N ALA A 220 -1.31 -3.60 8.23
CA ALA A 220 -2.11 -2.39 8.36
C ALA A 220 -2.11 -1.86 9.81
N LEU A 221 -2.42 -0.58 9.95
CA LEU A 221 -2.51 0.08 11.25
C LEU A 221 -3.98 0.34 11.61
N LEU A 222 -4.46 -0.27 12.67
CA LEU A 222 -5.79 -0.06 13.22
C LEU A 222 -5.71 0.91 14.40
N LYS A 223 -6.45 2.02 14.31
CA LYS A 223 -6.57 3.00 15.38
C LYS A 223 -8.04 3.17 15.76
N TYR A 224 -8.38 2.95 17.01
CA TYR A 224 -9.73 3.17 17.52
C TYR A 224 -9.72 3.61 18.97
N GLY A 225 -10.42 4.67 19.30
CA GLY A 225 -10.33 5.32 20.61
C GLY A 225 -8.87 5.68 20.94
N LYS A 226 -8.33 5.12 22.01
CA LYS A 226 -6.92 5.28 22.42
C LYS A 226 -6.03 4.09 22.03
N ASN A 227 -6.61 3.08 21.39
CA ASN A 227 -5.91 1.85 21.04
C ASN A 227 -5.27 1.94 19.66
N VAL A 228 -4.11 1.29 19.53
CA VAL A 228 -3.40 1.08 18.27
C VAL A 228 -3.02 -0.38 18.18
N GLU A 229 -3.25 -1.00 17.03
CA GLU A 229 -2.95 -2.39 16.78
C GLU A 229 -2.36 -2.57 15.38
N ILE A 230 -1.44 -3.52 15.22
CA ILE A 230 -0.91 -3.94 13.93
C ILE A 230 -1.76 -5.11 13.43
N VAL A 231 -2.40 -4.94 12.28
CA VAL A 231 -3.25 -5.94 11.66
C VAL A 231 -2.46 -6.72 10.63
N ILE A 232 -2.49 -8.04 10.73
CA ILE A 232 -1.81 -9.00 9.85
C ILE A 232 -2.83 -9.94 9.23
N THR A 233 -2.78 -10.11 7.91
CA THR A 233 -3.66 -11.02 7.16
C THR A 233 -2.84 -12.05 6.40
N GLY A 234 -3.15 -13.31 6.57
CA GLY A 234 -2.47 -14.43 5.91
C GLY A 234 -2.61 -15.71 6.73
N GLY A 235 -2.26 -16.85 6.16
CA GLY A 235 -2.39 -18.14 6.84
C GLY A 235 -3.82 -18.37 7.35
N ASP A 236 -4.80 -18.13 6.47
CA ASP A 236 -6.23 -18.37 6.69
C ASP A 236 -6.92 -17.52 7.76
N CYS A 237 -6.20 -16.55 8.35
CA CYS A 237 -6.76 -15.71 9.42
C CYS A 237 -6.27 -14.25 9.38
N VAL A 238 -6.97 -13.42 10.14
CA VAL A 238 -6.60 -12.04 10.47
C VAL A 238 -6.19 -11.99 11.92
N THR A 239 -5.11 -11.31 12.25
CA THR A 239 -4.66 -11.12 13.64
C THR A 239 -4.38 -9.67 13.94
N GLY A 240 -4.70 -9.22 15.15
CA GLY A 240 -4.32 -7.92 15.69
C GLY A 240 -3.27 -8.07 16.77
N HIS A 241 -2.21 -7.26 16.69
CA HIS A 241 -1.06 -7.33 17.58
C HIS A 241 -0.83 -6.00 18.28
N ASP A 242 -0.43 -6.08 19.55
CA ASP A 242 0.05 -4.94 20.32
C ASP A 242 1.36 -4.42 19.72
N PRO A 243 1.43 -3.15 19.28
CA PRO A 243 2.64 -2.62 18.65
C PRO A 243 3.84 -2.53 19.59
N ALA A 244 3.64 -2.44 20.90
CA ALA A 244 4.72 -2.32 21.88
C ALA A 244 5.38 -3.66 22.17
N THR A 245 4.61 -4.75 22.23
CA THR A 245 5.07 -6.07 22.70
C THR A 245 5.03 -7.17 21.64
N GLY A 246 4.31 -6.97 20.54
CA GLY A 246 4.04 -7.99 19.53
C GLY A 246 2.98 -9.02 19.92
N LYS A 247 2.47 -8.96 21.16
CA LYS A 247 1.45 -9.91 21.64
C LYS A 247 0.24 -9.90 20.73
N GLU A 248 -0.18 -11.08 20.26
CA GLU A 248 -1.46 -11.25 19.59
C GLU A 248 -2.59 -10.93 20.55
N LEU A 249 -3.41 -9.95 20.22
CA LEU A 249 -4.53 -9.47 21.02
C LEU A 249 -5.82 -10.18 20.65
N TRP A 250 -6.00 -10.46 19.38
CA TRP A 250 -7.18 -11.13 18.83
C TRP A 250 -6.85 -11.84 17.52
N ARG A 251 -7.69 -12.79 17.17
CA ARG A 251 -7.66 -13.56 15.94
C ARG A 251 -9.07 -13.76 15.40
N ALA A 252 -9.24 -13.59 14.10
CA ALA A 252 -10.43 -13.98 13.35
C ALA A 252 -10.03 -14.99 12.27
N ASN A 253 -10.62 -16.16 12.31
CA ASN A 253 -10.42 -17.24 11.34
C ASN A 253 -11.44 -17.11 10.18
N GLY A 254 -11.42 -18.07 9.24
CA GLY A 254 -12.45 -18.20 8.20
C GLY A 254 -12.13 -17.50 6.88
N LEU A 255 -10.87 -17.10 6.65
CA LEU A 255 -10.46 -16.59 5.33
C LEU A 255 -10.29 -17.69 4.27
N ASN A 256 -10.23 -18.96 4.68
CA ASN A 256 -10.14 -20.15 3.83
C ASN A 256 -11.08 -21.24 4.32
N PRO A 257 -12.40 -21.07 4.19
CA PRO A 257 -13.38 -21.98 4.80
C PRO A 257 -13.34 -23.41 4.24
N ASP A 258 -12.82 -23.57 3.02
CA ASP A 258 -12.71 -24.87 2.33
C ASP A 258 -11.36 -25.56 2.60
N ASN A 259 -10.49 -25.01 3.46
CA ASN A 259 -9.14 -25.50 3.75
C ASN A 259 -8.32 -25.78 2.46
N ASN A 260 -8.46 -24.92 1.46
CA ASN A 260 -7.79 -25.07 0.19
C ASN A 260 -6.27 -24.85 0.37
N PRO A 261 -5.41 -25.84 0.07
CA PRO A 261 -3.97 -25.77 0.30
C PRO A 261 -3.23 -24.77 -0.61
N ALA A 262 -3.89 -24.20 -1.61
CA ALA A 262 -3.34 -23.20 -2.54
C ALA A 262 -3.89 -21.79 -2.27
N TYR A 263 -4.40 -21.52 -1.07
CA TYR A 263 -5.17 -20.30 -0.76
C TYR A 263 -4.34 -19.17 -0.15
N ARG A 264 -3.15 -18.94 -0.72
CA ARG A 264 -2.30 -17.79 -0.33
C ARG A 264 -3.06 -16.45 -0.42
N ILE A 265 -2.68 -15.47 0.40
CA ILE A 265 -3.31 -14.16 0.44
C ILE A 265 -2.34 -13.11 -0.10
N VAL A 266 -2.80 -12.28 -1.06
CA VAL A 266 -2.01 -11.21 -1.69
C VAL A 266 -2.60 -9.83 -1.37
N ALA A 267 -3.90 -9.66 -1.51
CA ALA A 267 -4.59 -8.41 -1.18
C ALA A 267 -4.48 -8.12 0.32
N SER A 268 -4.01 -6.92 0.68
CA SER A 268 -3.74 -6.53 2.06
C SER A 268 -5.01 -6.13 2.81
N PRO A 269 -5.01 -6.17 4.15
CA PRO A 269 -6.10 -5.64 4.95
C PRO A 269 -6.25 -4.13 4.73
N VAL A 270 -7.49 -3.68 4.69
CA VAL A 270 -7.85 -2.26 4.62
C VAL A 270 -8.46 -1.86 5.96
N VAL A 271 -8.00 -0.75 6.52
CA VAL A 271 -8.55 -0.22 7.77
C VAL A 271 -9.20 1.12 7.51
N PHE A 272 -10.42 1.27 7.99
CA PHE A 272 -11.09 2.55 8.04
C PHE A 272 -11.84 2.71 9.37
N ALA A 273 -11.53 3.78 10.10
CA ALA A 273 -12.01 3.98 11.48
C ALA A 273 -11.75 2.72 12.35
N ASP A 274 -12.81 2.14 12.90
CA ASP A 274 -12.77 0.97 13.77
C ASP A 274 -13.16 -0.34 13.06
N VAL A 275 -13.02 -0.39 11.75
CA VAL A 275 -13.31 -1.58 10.93
C VAL A 275 -12.08 -2.06 10.18
N VAL A 276 -11.85 -3.35 10.22
CA VAL A 276 -10.84 -4.05 9.41
C VAL A 276 -11.57 -4.82 8.31
N TYR A 277 -11.26 -4.51 7.07
CA TYR A 277 -11.71 -5.27 5.90
C TYR A 277 -10.57 -6.18 5.46
N ALA A 278 -10.81 -7.47 5.52
CA ALA A 278 -9.83 -8.50 5.23
C ALA A 278 -10.21 -9.25 3.95
N PRO A 279 -9.62 -8.90 2.80
CA PRO A 279 -9.74 -9.69 1.59
C PRO A 279 -8.96 -10.99 1.72
N THR A 280 -9.37 -11.98 0.96
CA THR A 280 -8.64 -13.24 0.79
C THR A 280 -8.47 -13.49 -0.71
N ARG A 281 -8.08 -14.72 -1.10
CA ARG A 281 -7.80 -14.99 -2.51
C ARG A 281 -9.01 -14.79 -3.43
N VAL A 282 -10.20 -15.26 -3.00
CA VAL A 282 -11.44 -15.14 -3.79
C VAL A 282 -12.61 -14.81 -2.88
N LYS A 283 -12.79 -15.59 -1.82
CA LYS A 283 -13.88 -15.49 -0.84
C LYS A 283 -13.51 -16.18 0.48
N PRO A 284 -14.04 -15.73 1.61
CA PRO A 284 -14.84 -14.49 1.75
C PRO A 284 -13.95 -13.27 1.86
N LEU A 285 -14.49 -12.08 1.59
CA LEU A 285 -13.97 -10.82 2.10
C LEU A 285 -14.73 -10.55 3.41
N LEU A 286 -14.02 -10.36 4.51
CA LEU A 286 -14.61 -10.15 5.83
C LEU A 286 -14.50 -8.69 6.26
N ALA A 287 -15.53 -8.16 6.90
CA ALA A 287 -15.44 -6.92 7.67
C ALA A 287 -15.56 -7.25 9.16
N LEU A 288 -14.59 -6.77 9.94
CA LEU A 288 -14.43 -7.08 11.35
C LEU A 288 -14.42 -5.79 12.18
N LYS A 289 -15.22 -5.76 13.25
CA LYS A 289 -15.25 -4.66 14.22
C LYS A 289 -14.03 -4.73 15.13
N ALA A 290 -13.38 -3.59 15.35
CA ALA A 290 -12.30 -3.46 16.33
C ALA A 290 -12.78 -3.64 17.78
N GLY A 291 -11.84 -3.94 18.69
CA GLY A 291 -12.07 -3.95 20.15
C GLY A 291 -12.24 -5.32 20.76
N GLY A 292 -12.38 -6.38 19.96
CA GLY A 292 -12.41 -7.76 20.47
C GLY A 292 -11.07 -8.23 21.03
N ARG A 293 -11.09 -9.34 21.76
CA ARG A 293 -9.88 -10.01 22.32
C ARG A 293 -10.03 -11.54 22.23
N GLY A 294 -8.91 -12.24 22.03
CA GLY A 294 -8.90 -13.69 21.85
C GLY A 294 -9.45 -14.09 20.49
N ASP A 295 -10.18 -15.20 20.41
CA ASP A 295 -10.88 -15.59 19.18
C ASP A 295 -12.14 -14.73 18.99
N VAL A 296 -12.13 -13.94 17.92
CA VAL A 296 -13.19 -13.00 17.58
C VAL A 296 -13.90 -13.37 16.27
N THR A 297 -13.71 -14.58 15.78
CA THR A 297 -14.20 -15.04 14.47
C THR A 297 -15.68 -14.74 14.26
N GLU A 298 -16.53 -15.00 15.25
CA GLU A 298 -17.96 -14.71 15.14
C GLU A 298 -18.34 -13.37 15.79
N SER A 299 -17.71 -13.03 16.91
CA SER A 299 -18.11 -11.86 17.72
C SER A 299 -17.77 -10.51 17.09
N SER A 300 -16.73 -10.44 16.26
CA SER A 300 -16.33 -9.19 15.55
C SER A 300 -16.81 -9.11 14.11
N LYS A 301 -17.35 -10.17 13.56
CA LYS A 301 -17.81 -10.20 12.17
C LYS A 301 -19.02 -9.29 11.97
N LEU A 302 -18.84 -8.24 11.18
CA LEU A 302 -19.93 -7.36 10.75
C LEU A 302 -20.67 -7.95 9.55
N TRP A 303 -19.91 -8.34 8.54
CA TRP A 303 -20.44 -8.94 7.33
C TRP A 303 -19.34 -9.74 6.58
N ALA A 304 -19.78 -10.56 5.64
CA ALA A 304 -18.92 -11.28 4.71
C ALA A 304 -19.45 -11.11 3.29
N PHE A 305 -18.54 -10.90 2.33
CA PHE A 305 -18.87 -10.77 0.90
C PHE A 305 -18.31 -11.95 0.12
N GLY A 306 -19.12 -12.53 -0.75
CA GLY A 306 -18.83 -13.79 -1.45
C GLY A 306 -17.89 -13.66 -2.66
N ASN A 307 -17.39 -12.44 -2.97
CA ASN A 307 -16.45 -12.20 -4.05
C ASN A 307 -15.35 -11.27 -3.54
N GLY A 308 -14.12 -11.51 -3.94
CA GLY A 308 -12.99 -10.69 -3.54
C GLY A 308 -11.90 -10.70 -4.60
N PRO A 309 -10.93 -9.82 -4.48
CA PRO A 309 -9.76 -9.80 -5.37
C PRO A 309 -8.74 -10.85 -4.92
N ASP A 310 -8.02 -11.48 -5.86
CA ASP A 310 -6.79 -12.21 -5.51
C ASP A 310 -5.65 -11.22 -5.20
N VAL A 311 -5.46 -10.19 -6.03
CA VAL A 311 -4.30 -9.29 -5.93
C VAL A 311 -4.65 -7.85 -5.57
N PRO A 312 -5.58 -7.15 -6.25
CA PRO A 312 -5.85 -5.74 -5.94
C PRO A 312 -6.41 -5.55 -4.53
N THR A 313 -5.76 -4.74 -3.72
CA THR A 313 -6.28 -4.37 -2.39
C THR A 313 -7.43 -3.38 -2.54
N PRO A 314 -8.61 -3.64 -1.97
CA PRO A 314 -9.78 -2.74 -2.04
C PRO A 314 -9.52 -1.34 -1.47
N VAL A 315 -10.47 -0.43 -1.65
CA VAL A 315 -10.45 0.92 -1.07
C VAL A 315 -11.84 1.33 -0.57
N THR A 316 -11.88 2.14 0.50
CA THR A 316 -13.14 2.63 1.08
C THR A 316 -12.99 4.02 1.66
N ASP A 317 -14.04 4.82 1.55
CA ASP A 317 -14.22 6.10 2.25
C ASP A 317 -15.03 5.98 3.55
N GLY A 318 -15.34 4.75 3.96
CA GLY A 318 -16.16 4.43 5.13
C GLY A 318 -17.66 4.46 4.87
N LYS A 319 -18.10 4.94 3.70
CA LYS A 319 -19.47 4.86 3.20
C LYS A 319 -19.59 3.82 2.10
N TYR A 320 -18.71 3.87 1.14
CA TYR A 320 -18.62 2.96 0.00
C TYR A 320 -17.35 2.12 0.10
N PHE A 321 -17.47 0.84 -0.18
CA PHE A 321 -16.36 -0.09 -0.24
C PHE A 321 -16.26 -0.63 -1.67
N TYR A 322 -15.14 -0.32 -2.34
CA TYR A 322 -14.92 -0.66 -3.75
C TYR A 322 -13.98 -1.84 -3.89
N VAL A 323 -14.47 -2.85 -4.59
CA VAL A 323 -13.73 -4.09 -4.92
C VAL A 323 -13.54 -4.16 -6.43
N VAL A 324 -12.36 -4.50 -6.87
CA VAL A 324 -12.07 -4.91 -8.24
C VAL A 324 -11.39 -6.27 -8.21
N ASP A 325 -11.92 -7.24 -8.96
CA ASP A 325 -11.28 -8.54 -9.09
C ASP A 325 -10.15 -8.52 -10.13
N ASP A 326 -9.38 -9.59 -10.18
CA ASP A 326 -8.23 -9.74 -11.10
C ASP A 326 -8.59 -9.69 -12.57
N ARG A 327 -9.88 -9.73 -12.92
CA ARG A 327 -10.39 -9.73 -14.31
C ARG A 327 -11.17 -8.47 -14.67
N GLY A 328 -11.17 -7.46 -13.78
CA GLY A 328 -11.85 -6.20 -13.98
C GLY A 328 -13.36 -6.24 -13.75
N VAL A 329 -13.83 -7.14 -12.91
CA VAL A 329 -15.20 -7.06 -12.39
C VAL A 329 -15.17 -6.26 -11.09
N MET A 330 -16.08 -5.29 -10.98
CA MET A 330 -16.13 -4.36 -9.85
C MET A 330 -17.46 -4.43 -9.10
N TRP A 331 -17.37 -4.13 -7.83
CA TRP A 331 -18.50 -3.93 -6.93
C TRP A 331 -18.29 -2.65 -6.10
N CYS A 332 -19.39 -2.00 -5.78
CA CYS A 332 -19.48 -1.01 -4.73
C CYS A 332 -20.42 -1.56 -3.68
N LEU A 333 -19.91 -1.74 -2.48
CA LEU A 333 -20.70 -2.21 -1.34
C LEU A 333 -20.96 -1.05 -0.38
N ASP A 334 -22.04 -1.10 0.35
CA ASP A 334 -22.18 -0.32 1.57
C ASP A 334 -21.12 -0.79 2.58
N ALA A 335 -20.27 0.12 3.02
CA ALA A 335 -19.13 -0.25 3.87
C ALA A 335 -19.54 -0.79 5.25
N LYS A 336 -20.78 -0.48 5.72
CA LYS A 336 -21.29 -0.91 7.02
C LYS A 336 -22.01 -2.26 6.96
N THR A 337 -22.72 -2.54 5.87
CA THR A 337 -23.57 -3.73 5.75
C THR A 337 -23.02 -4.79 4.82
N GLY A 338 -22.08 -4.42 3.91
CA GLY A 338 -21.58 -5.33 2.88
C GLY A 338 -22.54 -5.58 1.73
N GLU A 339 -23.71 -4.95 1.73
CA GLU A 339 -24.69 -5.05 0.66
C GLU A 339 -24.21 -4.35 -0.61
N ALA A 340 -24.43 -4.97 -1.76
CA ALA A 340 -24.03 -4.38 -3.03
C ALA A 340 -24.95 -3.20 -3.39
N ILE A 341 -24.35 -2.01 -3.50
CA ILE A 341 -25.01 -0.82 -4.02
C ILE A 341 -25.07 -0.89 -5.54
N TRP A 342 -23.97 -1.33 -6.15
CA TRP A 342 -23.90 -1.70 -7.55
C TRP A 342 -22.85 -2.79 -7.78
N GLY A 343 -22.95 -3.49 -8.87
CA GLY A 343 -22.11 -4.62 -9.25
C GLY A 343 -22.87 -5.94 -9.25
N PRO A 344 -22.32 -6.96 -9.97
CA PRO A 344 -21.05 -6.89 -10.73
C PRO A 344 -21.16 -5.96 -11.94
N GLN A 345 -20.16 -5.11 -12.13
CA GLN A 345 -19.96 -4.29 -13.32
C GLN A 345 -18.57 -4.56 -13.90
N ARG A 346 -18.45 -4.65 -15.21
CA ARG A 346 -17.18 -4.94 -15.86
C ARG A 346 -16.60 -3.67 -16.49
N ILE A 347 -15.39 -3.35 -16.11
CA ILE A 347 -14.51 -2.44 -16.82
C ILE A 347 -13.73 -3.21 -17.90
N LYS A 348 -12.70 -2.62 -18.50
CA LYS A 348 -11.91 -3.30 -19.54
C LYS A 348 -11.49 -4.70 -19.08
N SER A 349 -11.81 -5.72 -19.88
CA SER A 349 -11.37 -7.10 -19.59
C SER A 349 -9.87 -7.20 -19.78
N ALA A 350 -9.15 -7.41 -18.68
CA ALA A 350 -7.69 -7.52 -18.61
C ALA A 350 -7.30 -8.15 -17.27
N THR A 351 -6.00 -8.29 -17.01
CA THR A 351 -5.52 -8.66 -15.69
C THR A 351 -5.29 -7.41 -14.84
N TYR A 352 -5.71 -7.45 -13.57
CA TYR A 352 -5.55 -6.37 -12.61
C TYR A 352 -4.70 -6.84 -11.43
N SER A 353 -3.60 -6.12 -11.16
CA SER A 353 -2.73 -6.34 -10.01
C SER A 353 -2.51 -5.07 -9.20
N SER A 354 -2.57 -3.91 -9.85
CA SER A 354 -2.54 -2.60 -9.19
C SER A 354 -3.77 -2.41 -8.31
N SER A 355 -3.56 -1.92 -7.10
CA SER A 355 -4.66 -1.60 -6.17
C SER A 355 -5.29 -0.26 -6.54
N PRO A 356 -6.63 -0.13 -6.51
CA PRO A 356 -7.31 1.12 -6.79
C PRO A 356 -6.95 2.20 -5.77
N VAL A 357 -6.98 3.46 -6.22
CA VAL A 357 -6.80 4.65 -5.38
C VAL A 357 -8.06 5.51 -5.48
N LEU A 358 -8.52 6.00 -4.33
CA LEU A 358 -9.67 6.88 -4.18
C LEU A 358 -9.20 8.29 -3.85
N ALA A 359 -9.49 9.24 -4.71
CA ALA A 359 -9.16 10.65 -4.52
C ALA A 359 -10.05 11.54 -5.37
N ASP A 360 -10.32 12.77 -4.92
CA ASP A 360 -11.07 13.78 -5.67
C ASP A 360 -12.41 13.26 -6.22
N ASP A 361 -13.16 12.51 -5.41
CA ASP A 361 -14.41 11.85 -5.77
C ASP A 361 -14.29 10.92 -6.99
N LYS A 362 -13.09 10.38 -7.23
CA LYS A 362 -12.76 9.49 -8.35
C LYS A 362 -12.03 8.23 -7.85
N LEU A 363 -12.29 7.12 -8.54
CA LEU A 363 -11.53 5.88 -8.43
C LEU A 363 -10.61 5.76 -9.64
N TYR A 364 -9.34 5.49 -9.38
CA TYR A 364 -8.33 5.20 -10.39
C TYR A 364 -8.01 3.70 -10.33
N VAL A 365 -8.39 2.97 -11.36
CA VAL A 365 -8.25 1.51 -11.45
C VAL A 365 -7.41 1.16 -12.66
N THR A 366 -6.20 0.65 -12.43
CA THR A 366 -5.21 0.39 -13.48
C THR A 366 -5.04 -1.10 -13.71
N ASN A 367 -5.08 -1.54 -14.97
CA ASN A 367 -4.77 -2.92 -15.35
C ASN A 367 -3.29 -3.11 -15.69
N GLU A 368 -2.87 -4.37 -15.90
CA GLU A 368 -1.47 -4.69 -16.21
C GLU A 368 -0.99 -4.18 -17.57
N GLU A 369 -1.89 -3.81 -18.47
CA GLU A 369 -1.56 -3.23 -19.80
C GLU A 369 -1.31 -1.71 -19.71
N GLY A 370 -1.42 -1.11 -18.52
CA GLY A 370 -1.24 0.33 -18.29
C GLY A 370 -2.47 1.17 -18.60
N LEU A 371 -3.62 0.54 -18.82
CA LEU A 371 -4.89 1.25 -18.96
C LEU A 371 -5.49 1.54 -17.57
N THR A 372 -5.75 2.81 -17.31
CA THR A 372 -6.44 3.27 -16.11
C THR A 372 -7.86 3.69 -16.44
N THR A 373 -8.83 2.98 -15.88
CA THR A 373 -10.23 3.40 -15.87
C THR A 373 -10.44 4.35 -14.69
N VAL A 374 -10.91 5.56 -14.97
CA VAL A 374 -11.29 6.55 -13.97
C VAL A 374 -12.81 6.52 -13.82
N LEU A 375 -13.28 6.19 -12.61
CA LEU A 375 -14.71 6.16 -12.31
C LEU A 375 -15.05 7.27 -11.32
N LYS A 376 -16.30 7.75 -11.39
CA LYS A 376 -16.85 8.59 -10.33
C LYS A 376 -17.12 7.75 -9.09
N ALA A 377 -16.59 8.17 -7.96
CA ALA A 377 -16.91 7.53 -6.69
C ALA A 377 -18.35 7.82 -6.29
N GLY A 378 -19.07 6.80 -5.79
CA GLY A 378 -20.45 6.99 -5.33
C GLY A 378 -21.39 5.84 -5.66
N PRO A 379 -22.71 6.08 -5.52
CA PRO A 379 -23.72 5.04 -5.57
C PRO A 379 -24.13 4.61 -6.99
N LYS A 380 -23.46 5.14 -8.02
CA LYS A 380 -23.73 4.78 -9.43
C LYS A 380 -22.43 4.40 -10.11
N PHE A 381 -22.49 3.36 -10.94
CA PHE A 381 -21.37 2.99 -11.80
C PHE A 381 -21.30 3.99 -12.98
N GLU A 382 -20.27 4.82 -12.99
CA GLU A 382 -20.05 5.86 -14.02
C GLU A 382 -18.58 5.92 -14.39
N VAL A 383 -18.22 5.56 -15.61
CA VAL A 383 -16.87 5.70 -16.16
C VAL A 383 -16.70 7.12 -16.70
N LEU A 384 -15.73 7.86 -16.16
CA LEU A 384 -15.40 9.22 -16.56
C LEU A 384 -14.39 9.26 -17.72
N ALA A 385 -13.42 8.34 -17.70
CA ALA A 385 -12.37 8.25 -18.72
C ALA A 385 -11.69 6.88 -18.69
N GLU A 386 -11.07 6.54 -19.83
CA GLU A 386 -10.08 5.46 -19.95
C GLU A 386 -8.79 6.05 -20.49
N ASN A 387 -7.68 5.83 -19.80
CA ASN A 387 -6.37 6.43 -20.07
C ASN A 387 -5.34 5.33 -20.24
N ASN A 388 -4.66 5.25 -21.37
CA ASN A 388 -3.71 4.19 -21.63
C ASN A 388 -2.28 4.72 -21.78
N LEU A 389 -1.37 4.18 -20.96
CA LEU A 389 0.06 4.43 -21.08
C LEU A 389 0.75 3.45 -22.05
N ASN A 390 0.03 2.40 -22.47
CA ASN A 390 0.53 1.34 -23.36
C ASN A 390 1.83 0.70 -22.85
N ASP A 391 1.94 0.52 -21.55
CA ASP A 391 3.13 -0.03 -20.91
C ASP A 391 2.74 -0.86 -19.68
N TYR A 392 3.38 -2.02 -19.53
CA TYR A 392 3.07 -2.98 -18.46
C TYR A 392 3.30 -2.41 -17.08
N THR A 393 2.35 -2.62 -16.16
CA THR A 393 2.46 -2.21 -14.76
C THR A 393 1.81 -3.17 -13.78
N LEU A 394 2.45 -3.32 -12.62
CA LEU A 394 1.90 -3.97 -11.42
C LEU A 394 1.77 -2.98 -10.26
N SER A 395 2.39 -1.81 -10.39
CA SER A 395 2.47 -0.79 -9.34
C SER A 395 1.14 -0.06 -9.18
N SER A 396 0.78 0.23 -7.95
CA SER A 396 -0.35 1.11 -7.66
C SER A 396 0.05 2.57 -7.86
N PRO A 397 -0.87 3.47 -8.29
CA PRO A 397 -0.56 4.88 -8.40
C PRO A 397 -0.30 5.52 -7.04
N ALA A 398 0.58 6.53 -7.00
CA ALA A 398 0.76 7.44 -5.87
C ALA A 398 0.25 8.82 -6.25
N ILE A 399 -0.30 9.55 -5.28
CA ILE A 399 -0.89 10.87 -5.49
C ILE A 399 -0.20 11.89 -4.59
N SER A 400 0.19 13.03 -5.17
CA SER A 400 0.79 14.12 -4.42
C SER A 400 0.70 15.43 -5.19
N ASP A 401 0.19 16.50 -4.56
CA ASP A 401 0.13 17.88 -5.05
C ASP A 401 -0.58 18.00 -6.43
N GLY A 402 -1.77 17.39 -6.54
CA GLY A 402 -2.58 17.41 -7.76
C GLY A 402 -2.06 16.52 -8.90
N GLN A 403 -1.00 15.75 -8.67
CA GLN A 403 -0.37 14.89 -9.67
C GLN A 403 -0.51 13.40 -9.31
N ILE A 404 -0.54 12.57 -10.35
CA ILE A 404 -0.53 11.11 -10.24
C ILE A 404 0.84 10.59 -10.71
N PHE A 405 1.48 9.76 -9.89
CA PHE A 405 2.75 9.11 -10.22
C PHE A 405 2.50 7.64 -10.49
N MET A 406 2.77 7.22 -11.72
CA MET A 406 2.57 5.84 -12.16
C MET A 406 3.87 5.23 -12.63
N ARG A 407 4.25 4.12 -12.01
CA ARG A 407 5.40 3.34 -12.45
C ARG A 407 4.97 2.19 -13.36
N THR A 408 5.56 2.12 -14.53
CA THR A 408 5.39 1.06 -15.51
C THR A 408 6.72 0.30 -15.71
N ALA A 409 6.76 -0.62 -16.65
CA ALA A 409 7.98 -1.36 -16.96
C ALA A 409 9.08 -0.47 -17.55
N GLN A 410 8.71 0.50 -18.39
CA GLN A 410 9.65 1.33 -19.12
C GLN A 410 9.81 2.73 -18.53
N TYR A 411 8.81 3.21 -17.77
CA TYR A 411 8.82 4.59 -17.28
C TYR A 411 8.24 4.74 -15.87
N LEU A 412 8.69 5.80 -15.19
CA LEU A 412 7.94 6.47 -14.14
C LEU A 412 7.32 7.73 -14.76
N TYR A 413 6.00 7.82 -14.71
CA TYR A 413 5.24 8.97 -15.21
C TYR A 413 4.84 9.91 -14.08
N CYS A 414 4.95 11.22 -14.31
CA CYS A 414 4.27 12.26 -13.56
C CYS A 414 3.13 12.83 -14.43
N ILE A 415 1.91 12.57 -14.01
CA ILE A 415 0.69 12.87 -14.77
C ILE A 415 -0.03 14.06 -14.12
N GLY A 416 -0.43 15.04 -14.93
CA GLY A 416 -1.13 16.22 -14.46
C GLY A 416 -0.20 17.36 -14.06
N LYS A 417 -0.78 18.53 -13.82
CA LYS A 417 -0.07 19.73 -13.41
C LYS A 417 -0.07 19.86 -11.90
N ARG A 418 1.03 20.34 -11.36
CA ARG A 418 1.14 20.68 -9.95
C ARG A 418 0.14 21.80 -9.59
N VAL A 419 -0.61 21.60 -8.52
CA VAL A 419 -1.55 22.58 -7.98
C VAL A 419 -0.82 23.28 -6.81
N ARG A 420 -0.31 24.46 -7.05
CA ARG A 420 0.24 25.32 -5.99
C ARG A 420 -0.74 26.44 -5.66
#